data_8c7e8042e212c90977c996b56a9e461e
#
_entry.id   8c7e8042e212c90977c996b56a9e461e
#
_cell.length_a   1.000
_cell.length_b   1.000
_cell.length_c   1.000
_cell.angle_alpha   90.00
_cell.angle_beta   90.00
_cell.angle_gamma   90.00
#
_symmetry.space_group_name_H-M   'P 1'
#
loop_
_entity.id
_entity.type
_entity.pdbx_description
1 polymer ?
#
loop_
_entity_poly.entity_id
_entity_poly.type
_entity_poly.pdbx_seq_one_letter_code
_entity_poly.pdbx_strand_id
1 'polypeptide(L)'
;MNKIKIGLLGLGTVGTGVYKLIRMRSDIMEKTIGAKLEIKKILVHNKNKKREGVDENLLTDNWKEIVEDEEIQIIVEVIGGIEPARTMILEALRAGKNVVSANKDLIAEQGRELLDTAVEYGKDLLFEAAVAGGIPIIRPLKQCLAANEISDILGIVNGPTNY
;
A
#
# COMPACT_ATOMS: atom_id res chain seq x y z
N MET A 1 -7.93 -5.40 -22.81
CA MET A 1 -8.29 -5.36 -21.37
C MET A 1 -7.34 -4.40 -20.68
N ASN A 2 -7.89 -3.50 -19.90
CA ASN A 2 -7.07 -2.52 -19.18
C ASN A 2 -6.40 -3.23 -18.00
N LYS A 3 -5.08 -3.04 -17.80
CA LYS A 3 -4.32 -3.63 -16.71
C LYS A 3 -3.77 -2.53 -15.82
N ILE A 4 -3.89 -2.70 -14.51
CA ILE A 4 -3.26 -1.84 -13.51
C ILE A 4 -2.09 -2.64 -12.92
N LYS A 5 -0.87 -2.14 -13.13
CA LYS A 5 0.37 -2.79 -12.68
C LYS A 5 0.80 -2.25 -11.33
N ILE A 6 1.20 -3.17 -10.46
CA ILE A 6 1.52 -2.92 -9.06
C ILE A 6 2.97 -3.29 -8.79
N GLY A 7 3.67 -2.39 -8.08
CA GLY A 7 4.92 -2.68 -7.38
C GLY A 7 4.63 -3.00 -5.92
N LEU A 8 5.01 -4.18 -5.45
CA LEU A 8 4.83 -4.61 -4.06
C LEU A 8 6.15 -4.46 -3.30
N LEU A 9 6.17 -3.64 -2.25
CA LEU A 9 7.35 -3.44 -1.42
C LEU A 9 7.24 -4.25 -0.15
N GLY A 10 7.99 -5.34 -0.09
CA GLY A 10 7.99 -6.31 1.00
C GLY A 10 7.16 -7.56 0.70
N LEU A 11 7.70 -8.71 1.10
CA LEU A 11 7.06 -10.02 0.93
C LEU A 11 7.16 -10.83 2.24
N GLY A 12 6.84 -10.15 3.35
CA GLY A 12 6.60 -10.76 4.65
C GLY A 12 5.18 -11.34 4.73
N THR A 13 4.65 -11.47 5.93
CA THR A 13 3.28 -12.01 6.16
C THR A 13 2.23 -11.22 5.38
N VAL A 14 2.22 -9.89 5.52
CA VAL A 14 1.24 -9.02 4.86
C VAL A 14 1.43 -9.03 3.35
N GLY A 15 2.66 -8.85 2.85
CA GLY A 15 2.94 -8.83 1.41
C GLY A 15 2.62 -10.15 0.73
N THR A 16 2.89 -11.28 1.39
CA THR A 16 2.49 -12.60 0.88
C THR A 16 0.96 -12.73 0.82
N GLY A 17 0.24 -12.19 1.80
CA GLY A 17 -1.21 -12.12 1.80
C GLY A 17 -1.74 -11.32 0.62
N VAL A 18 -1.20 -10.13 0.37
CA VAL A 18 -1.54 -9.27 -0.78
C VAL A 18 -1.29 -9.99 -2.10
N TYR A 19 -0.11 -10.60 -2.26
CA TYR A 19 0.24 -11.36 -3.46
C TYR A 19 -0.75 -12.49 -3.74
N LYS A 20 -1.06 -13.29 -2.73
CA LYS A 20 -2.04 -14.39 -2.86
C LYS A 20 -3.44 -13.88 -3.17
N LEU A 21 -3.89 -12.84 -2.48
CA LEU A 21 -5.24 -12.28 -2.63
C LEU A 21 -5.47 -11.76 -4.06
N ILE A 22 -4.53 -10.99 -4.61
CA ILE A 22 -4.63 -10.45 -5.98
C ILE A 22 -4.71 -11.59 -6.99
N ARG A 23 -3.95 -12.68 -6.82
CA ARG A 23 -4.00 -13.83 -7.71
C ARG A 23 -5.29 -14.66 -7.58
N MET A 24 -5.70 -14.94 -6.34
CA MET A 24 -6.88 -15.78 -6.06
C MET A 24 -8.20 -15.11 -6.40
N ARG A 25 -8.26 -13.77 -6.30
CA ARG A 25 -9.48 -12.98 -6.49
C ARG A 25 -9.46 -12.11 -7.74
N SER A 26 -8.53 -12.39 -8.66
CA SER A 26 -8.35 -11.60 -9.89
C SER A 26 -9.66 -11.34 -10.62
N ASP A 27 -10.47 -12.39 -10.84
CA ASP A 27 -11.72 -12.27 -11.61
C ASP A 27 -12.79 -11.41 -10.92
N ILE A 28 -12.87 -11.52 -9.58
CA ILE A 28 -13.80 -10.71 -8.79
C ILE A 28 -13.37 -9.25 -8.78
N MET A 29 -12.07 -9.00 -8.59
CA MET A 29 -11.50 -7.66 -8.62
C MET A 29 -11.68 -7.01 -9.99
N GLU A 30 -11.41 -7.74 -11.06
CA GLU A 30 -11.58 -7.25 -12.43
C GLU A 30 -13.03 -6.84 -12.72
N LYS A 31 -14.01 -7.62 -12.28
CA LYS A 31 -15.43 -7.29 -12.41
C LYS A 31 -15.81 -6.03 -11.63
N THR A 32 -15.21 -5.84 -10.44
CA THR A 32 -15.52 -4.70 -9.56
C THR A 32 -14.84 -3.41 -10.02
N ILE A 33 -13.61 -3.50 -10.51
CA ILE A 33 -12.75 -2.35 -10.84
C ILE A 33 -12.84 -2.00 -12.33
N GLY A 34 -13.22 -2.96 -13.18
CA GLY A 34 -13.20 -2.81 -14.64
C GLY A 34 -11.79 -2.94 -15.24
N ALA A 35 -10.79 -3.37 -14.44
CA ALA A 35 -9.42 -3.57 -14.86
C ALA A 35 -8.76 -4.72 -14.11
N LYS A 36 -7.84 -5.43 -14.75
CA LYS A 36 -7.08 -6.51 -14.12
C LYS A 36 -5.93 -5.95 -13.30
N LEU A 37 -5.85 -6.32 -12.02
CA LEU A 37 -4.70 -6.03 -11.18
C LEU A 37 -3.59 -7.05 -11.43
N GLU A 38 -2.36 -6.56 -11.64
CA GLU A 38 -1.19 -7.40 -11.90
C GLU A 38 0.00 -6.92 -11.07
N ILE A 39 0.58 -7.81 -10.26
CA ILE A 39 1.84 -7.50 -9.59
C ILE A 39 2.97 -7.69 -10.60
N LYS A 40 3.64 -6.59 -10.97
CA LYS A 40 4.70 -6.59 -11.96
C LYS A 40 6.08 -6.83 -11.35
N LYS A 41 6.33 -6.26 -10.17
CA LYS A 41 7.59 -6.41 -9.43
C LYS A 41 7.33 -6.45 -7.92
N ILE A 42 8.20 -7.17 -7.22
CA ILE A 42 8.17 -7.32 -5.77
C ILE A 42 9.56 -7.01 -5.21
N LEU A 43 9.66 -5.95 -4.43
CA LEU A 43 10.90 -5.60 -3.72
C LEU A 43 11.08 -6.50 -2.52
N VAL A 44 12.25 -7.11 -2.41
CA VAL A 44 12.64 -7.95 -1.28
C VAL A 44 14.09 -7.67 -0.90
N HIS A 45 14.43 -7.82 0.39
CA HIS A 45 15.81 -7.63 0.85
C HIS A 45 16.80 -8.64 0.23
N ASN A 46 16.37 -9.88 -0.01
CA ASN A 46 17.18 -10.94 -0.61
C ASN A 46 16.33 -11.70 -1.64
N LYS A 47 16.59 -11.45 -2.93
CA LYS A 47 15.88 -12.08 -4.05
C LYS A 47 16.21 -13.56 -4.22
N ASN A 48 17.36 -14.02 -3.71
CA ASN A 48 17.79 -15.42 -3.82
C ASN A 48 17.15 -16.35 -2.78
N LYS A 49 16.43 -15.77 -1.78
CA LYS A 49 15.67 -16.56 -0.82
C LYS A 49 14.45 -17.17 -1.50
N LYS A 50 14.37 -18.50 -1.56
CA LYS A 50 13.20 -19.22 -2.10
C LYS A 50 11.94 -18.87 -1.33
N ARG A 51 10.85 -18.63 -2.08
CA ARG A 51 9.51 -18.32 -1.54
C ARG A 51 8.49 -19.17 -2.23
N GLU A 52 7.92 -20.10 -1.49
CA GLU A 52 6.95 -21.04 -2.03
C GLU A 52 5.72 -20.32 -2.62
N GLY A 53 5.35 -20.71 -3.83
CA GLY A 53 4.18 -20.16 -4.53
C GLY A 53 4.34 -18.75 -5.09
N VAL A 54 5.55 -18.19 -5.06
CA VAL A 54 5.87 -16.88 -5.65
C VAL A 54 6.70 -17.06 -6.92
N ASP A 55 6.33 -16.36 -7.98
CA ASP A 55 7.11 -16.33 -9.22
C ASP A 55 8.42 -15.53 -8.98
N GLU A 56 9.54 -16.23 -9.07
CA GLU A 56 10.87 -15.66 -8.82
C GLU A 56 11.23 -14.54 -9.80
N ASN A 57 10.67 -14.53 -11.02
CA ASN A 57 10.90 -13.48 -12.03
C ASN A 57 10.32 -12.11 -11.61
N LEU A 58 9.41 -12.09 -10.65
CA LEU A 58 8.85 -10.85 -10.11
C LEU A 58 9.74 -10.22 -9.03
N LEU A 59 10.70 -10.98 -8.49
CA LEU A 59 11.52 -10.54 -7.36
C LEU A 59 12.64 -9.61 -7.81
N THR A 60 12.82 -8.53 -7.08
CA THR A 60 13.97 -7.63 -7.21
C THR A 60 14.47 -7.18 -5.84
N ASP A 61 15.73 -6.87 -5.72
CA ASP A 61 16.35 -6.20 -4.58
C ASP A 61 16.75 -4.74 -4.94
N ASN A 62 16.40 -4.31 -6.14
CA ASN A 62 16.67 -2.96 -6.64
C ASN A 62 15.37 -2.14 -6.73
N TRP A 63 15.22 -1.16 -5.83
CA TRP A 63 14.08 -0.25 -5.80
C TRP A 63 13.86 0.53 -7.10
N LYS A 64 14.96 0.90 -7.79
CA LYS A 64 14.88 1.66 -9.03
C LYS A 64 14.11 0.93 -10.13
N GLU A 65 14.20 -0.40 -10.19
CA GLU A 65 13.44 -1.20 -11.14
C GLU A 65 11.90 -1.09 -10.95
N ILE A 66 11.47 -0.54 -9.83
CA ILE A 66 10.05 -0.34 -9.51
C ILE A 66 9.66 1.12 -9.69
N VAL A 67 10.43 2.04 -9.09
CA VAL A 67 10.05 3.46 -9.09
C VAL A 67 10.19 4.11 -10.47
N GLU A 68 11.19 3.70 -11.26
CA GLU A 68 11.43 4.19 -12.61
C GLU A 68 10.58 3.49 -13.69
N ASP A 69 9.91 2.40 -13.36
CA ASP A 69 9.05 1.67 -14.31
C ASP A 69 7.73 2.43 -14.54
N GLU A 70 7.59 3.06 -15.70
CA GLU A 70 6.40 3.86 -16.07
C GLU A 70 5.11 3.04 -16.16
N GLU A 71 5.20 1.72 -16.34
CA GLU A 71 4.02 0.86 -16.37
C GLU A 71 3.46 0.55 -14.97
N ILE A 72 4.25 0.72 -13.91
CA ILE A 72 3.78 0.55 -12.53
C ILE A 72 3.05 1.82 -12.09
N GLN A 73 1.77 1.68 -11.81
CA GLN A 73 0.86 2.78 -11.47
C GLN A 73 0.62 2.89 -9.96
N ILE A 74 0.71 1.78 -9.25
CA ILE A 74 0.41 1.69 -7.82
C ILE A 74 1.58 1.00 -7.10
N ILE A 75 1.99 1.59 -5.99
CA ILE A 75 2.92 0.98 -5.04
C ILE A 75 2.13 0.49 -3.82
N VAL A 76 2.34 -0.74 -3.41
CA VAL A 76 1.84 -1.29 -2.15
C VAL A 76 3.02 -1.48 -1.21
N GLU A 77 3.10 -0.65 -0.17
CA GLU A 77 4.17 -0.67 0.81
C GLU A 77 3.74 -1.43 2.07
N VAL A 78 4.47 -2.50 2.36
CA VAL A 78 4.27 -3.38 3.52
C VAL A 78 5.62 -3.87 4.09
N ILE A 79 6.64 -3.00 4.02
CA ILE A 79 7.99 -3.29 4.54
C ILE A 79 7.99 -3.15 6.07
N GLY A 80 7.32 -2.11 6.59
CA GLY A 80 7.36 -1.72 7.99
C GLY A 80 8.60 -0.88 8.35
N GLY A 81 8.55 -0.26 9.54
CA GLY A 81 9.57 0.70 9.98
C GLY A 81 9.45 2.05 9.27
N ILE A 82 10.28 3.01 9.66
CA ILE A 82 10.25 4.36 9.10
C ILE A 82 11.07 4.43 7.81
N GLU A 83 12.34 4.08 7.88
CA GLU A 83 13.22 4.01 6.71
C GLU A 83 13.55 2.54 6.36
N PRO A 84 13.63 2.19 5.09
CA PRO A 84 13.59 3.04 3.91
C PRO A 84 12.16 3.33 3.37
N ALA A 85 11.11 2.88 4.05
CA ALA A 85 9.72 2.98 3.57
C ALA A 85 9.31 4.42 3.27
N ARG A 86 9.65 5.38 4.16
CA ARG A 86 9.37 6.81 3.97
C ARG A 86 9.99 7.33 2.67
N THR A 87 11.29 7.12 2.48
CA THR A 87 11.99 7.58 1.28
C THR A 87 11.37 6.98 0.02
N MET A 88 11.06 5.68 0.02
CA MET A 88 10.46 4.99 -1.13
C MET A 88 9.06 5.51 -1.46
N ILE A 89 8.22 5.80 -0.45
CA ILE A 89 6.90 6.39 -0.67
C ILE A 89 7.01 7.78 -1.28
N LEU A 90 7.89 8.64 -0.75
CA LEU A 90 8.09 9.99 -1.28
C LEU A 90 8.57 9.96 -2.74
N GLU A 91 9.52 9.08 -3.06
CA GLU A 91 10.01 8.89 -4.43
C GLU A 91 8.91 8.37 -5.36
N ALA A 92 8.09 7.41 -4.90
CA ALA A 92 6.98 6.87 -5.68
C ALA A 92 5.93 7.96 -6.02
N LEU A 93 5.53 8.77 -5.03
CA LEU A 93 4.58 9.88 -5.23
C LEU A 93 5.13 10.90 -6.22
N ARG A 94 6.41 11.29 -6.09
CA ARG A 94 7.10 12.21 -7.01
C ARG A 94 7.24 11.64 -8.42
N ALA A 95 7.40 10.31 -8.54
CA ALA A 95 7.41 9.59 -9.81
C ALA A 95 5.99 9.38 -10.40
N GLY A 96 4.97 10.00 -9.81
CA GLY A 96 3.60 9.97 -10.32
C GLY A 96 2.83 8.67 -10.03
N LYS A 97 3.22 7.89 -9.02
CA LYS A 97 2.56 6.65 -8.63
C LYS A 97 1.65 6.87 -7.43
N ASN A 98 0.51 6.18 -7.40
CA ASN A 98 -0.33 6.11 -6.22
C ASN A 98 0.25 5.12 -5.21
N VAL A 99 0.02 5.34 -3.91
CA VAL A 99 0.59 4.51 -2.85
C VAL A 99 -0.49 3.98 -1.92
N VAL A 100 -0.37 2.72 -1.56
CA VAL A 100 -1.16 2.06 -0.49
C VAL A 100 -0.17 1.57 0.56
N SER A 101 -0.29 2.01 1.80
CA SER A 101 0.60 1.60 2.90
C SER A 101 -0.18 0.95 4.04
N ALA A 102 0.42 -0.09 4.65
CA ALA A 102 -0.05 -0.70 5.88
C ALA A 102 0.88 -0.38 7.08
N ASN A 103 1.76 0.61 6.94
CA ASN A 103 2.81 0.93 7.88
C ASN A 103 2.32 1.94 8.93
N LYS A 104 1.80 1.42 10.03
CA LYS A 104 1.22 2.23 11.11
C LYS A 104 2.22 3.21 11.71
N ASP A 105 3.47 2.76 11.92
CA ASP A 105 4.51 3.56 12.58
C ASP A 105 4.89 4.75 11.68
N LEU A 106 5.08 4.51 10.41
CA LEU A 106 5.37 5.56 9.43
C LEU A 106 4.23 6.58 9.29
N ILE A 107 2.99 6.10 9.21
CA ILE A 107 1.82 7.00 9.11
C ILE A 107 1.66 7.83 10.38
N ALA A 108 1.91 7.24 11.57
CA ALA A 108 1.82 7.97 12.83
C ALA A 108 2.89 9.06 12.97
N GLU A 109 4.13 8.79 12.54
CA GLU A 109 5.26 9.71 12.72
C GLU A 109 5.41 10.72 11.58
N GLN A 110 5.16 10.31 10.34
CA GLN A 110 5.49 11.08 9.13
C GLN A 110 4.29 11.25 8.18
N GLY A 111 3.09 10.84 8.60
CA GLY A 111 1.91 10.81 7.74
C GLY A 111 1.58 12.17 7.12
N ARG A 112 1.82 13.27 7.83
CA ARG A 112 1.58 14.63 7.31
C ARG A 112 2.45 14.92 6.09
N GLU A 113 3.77 14.71 6.17
CA GLU A 113 4.68 14.93 5.06
C GLU A 113 4.30 14.09 3.84
N LEU A 114 3.96 12.83 4.07
CA LEU A 114 3.56 11.92 3.00
C LEU A 114 2.26 12.36 2.31
N LEU A 115 1.27 12.82 3.10
CA LEU A 115 0.00 13.32 2.58
C LEU A 115 0.16 14.65 1.84
N ASP A 116 0.96 15.58 2.37
CA ASP A 116 1.24 16.86 1.72
C ASP A 116 1.94 16.61 0.37
N THR A 117 2.90 15.67 0.32
CA THR A 117 3.56 15.26 -0.94
C THR A 117 2.57 14.62 -1.91
N ALA A 118 1.67 13.76 -1.44
CA ALA A 118 0.65 13.15 -2.29
C ALA A 118 -0.24 14.22 -2.95
N VAL A 119 -0.67 15.21 -2.18
CA VAL A 119 -1.46 16.36 -2.68
C VAL A 119 -0.66 17.18 -3.69
N GLU A 120 0.60 17.51 -3.38
CA GLU A 120 1.49 18.28 -4.26
C GLU A 120 1.64 17.65 -5.64
N TYR A 121 1.78 16.31 -5.70
CA TYR A 121 1.96 15.58 -6.96
C TYR A 121 0.65 15.04 -7.55
N GLY A 122 -0.52 15.38 -6.96
CA GLY A 122 -1.83 14.94 -7.45
C GLY A 122 -1.99 13.41 -7.43
N LYS A 123 -1.47 12.76 -6.40
CA LYS A 123 -1.51 11.31 -6.21
C LYS A 123 -2.23 10.93 -4.92
N ASP A 124 -2.70 9.69 -4.87
CA ASP A 124 -3.34 9.15 -3.69
C ASP A 124 -2.34 8.42 -2.79
N LEU A 125 -2.43 8.70 -1.49
CA LEU A 125 -1.85 7.89 -0.42
C LEU A 125 -2.99 7.29 0.40
N LEU A 126 -3.20 5.99 0.29
CA LEU A 126 -4.21 5.23 1.01
C LEU A 126 -3.55 4.42 2.13
N PHE A 127 -4.07 4.52 3.35
CA PHE A 127 -3.48 3.91 4.54
C PHE A 127 -4.49 3.28 5.50
N GLU A 128 -5.63 2.82 4.97
CA GLU A 128 -6.67 2.15 5.76
C GLU A 128 -6.11 0.98 6.58
N ALA A 129 -5.21 0.18 5.98
CA ALA A 129 -4.60 -0.97 6.64
C ALA A 129 -3.57 -0.61 7.74
N ALA A 130 -3.18 0.66 7.85
CA ALA A 130 -2.32 1.18 8.91
C ALA A 130 -3.10 1.58 10.17
N VAL A 131 -4.44 1.62 10.11
CA VAL A 131 -5.30 2.14 11.18
C VAL A 131 -6.41 1.13 11.52
N ALA A 132 -6.65 0.91 12.82
CA ALA A 132 -7.74 0.06 13.34
C ALA A 132 -7.77 -1.40 12.83
N GLY A 133 -6.64 -1.93 12.34
CA GLY A 133 -6.54 -3.32 11.87
C GLY A 133 -7.45 -3.61 10.68
N GLY A 134 -8.37 -4.57 10.83
CA GLY A 134 -9.32 -4.93 9.77
C GLY A 134 -10.61 -4.12 9.74
N ILE A 135 -10.76 -3.12 10.60
CA ILE A 135 -11.98 -2.29 10.67
C ILE A 135 -11.80 -1.04 9.82
N PRO A 136 -12.62 -0.83 8.78
CA PRO A 136 -12.54 0.37 7.95
C PRO A 136 -13.00 1.61 8.74
N ILE A 137 -12.15 2.62 8.85
CA ILE A 137 -12.41 3.85 9.58
C ILE A 137 -12.06 5.12 8.79
N ILE A 138 -10.90 5.13 8.12
CA ILE A 138 -10.43 6.31 7.40
C ILE A 138 -11.34 6.60 6.21
N ARG A 139 -11.68 5.59 5.44
CA ARG A 139 -12.55 5.72 4.28
C ARG A 139 -13.97 6.17 4.63
N PRO A 140 -14.65 5.58 5.63
CA PRO A 140 -15.95 6.11 6.11
C PRO A 140 -15.86 7.58 6.54
N LEU A 141 -14.85 7.98 7.30
CA LEU A 141 -14.67 9.37 7.72
C LEU A 141 -14.50 10.33 6.53
N LYS A 142 -13.67 9.97 5.56
CA LYS A 142 -13.36 10.83 4.41
C LYS A 142 -14.46 10.86 3.35
N GLN A 143 -15.18 9.78 3.14
CA GLN A 143 -16.15 9.65 2.05
C GLN A 143 -17.59 9.67 2.51
N CYS A 144 -17.97 8.83 3.50
CA CYS A 144 -19.36 8.72 3.91
C CYS A 144 -19.81 9.89 4.78
N LEU A 145 -18.90 10.48 5.55
CA LEU A 145 -19.17 11.57 6.48
C LEU A 145 -18.60 12.93 5.98
N ALA A 146 -18.26 13.04 4.72
CA ALA A 146 -17.61 14.23 4.15
C ALA A 146 -18.46 15.52 4.27
N ALA A 147 -19.78 15.39 4.38
CA ALA A 147 -20.70 16.54 4.56
C ALA A 147 -21.00 16.86 6.03
N ASN A 148 -20.43 16.11 6.97
CA ASN A 148 -20.68 16.29 8.39
C ASN A 148 -19.53 17.05 9.07
N GLU A 149 -19.86 17.88 10.04
CA GLU A 149 -18.89 18.41 11.00
C GLU A 149 -18.70 17.38 12.12
N ILE A 150 -17.47 16.87 12.27
CA ILE A 150 -17.12 15.91 13.32
C ILE A 150 -16.41 16.70 14.41
N SER A 151 -17.06 16.82 15.59
CA SER A 151 -16.46 17.50 16.74
C SER A 151 -15.50 16.59 17.52
N ASP A 152 -15.86 15.31 17.67
CA ASP A 152 -15.13 14.38 18.51
C ASP A 152 -15.16 12.96 17.90
N ILE A 153 -14.07 12.23 18.11
CA ILE A 153 -13.97 10.81 17.78
C ILE A 153 -13.53 10.06 19.04
N LEU A 154 -14.39 9.18 19.51
CA LEU A 154 -14.13 8.32 20.66
C LEU A 154 -14.02 6.86 20.18
N GLY A 155 -13.01 6.13 20.63
CA GLY A 155 -12.84 4.75 20.23
C GLY A 155 -11.82 4.00 21.05
N ILE A 156 -11.95 2.68 21.02
CA ILE A 156 -10.95 1.73 21.53
C ILE A 156 -10.15 1.26 20.31
N VAL A 157 -8.94 1.80 20.13
CA VAL A 157 -8.16 1.62 18.90
C VAL A 157 -7.06 0.57 19.01
N ASN A 158 -6.87 -0.01 20.20
CA ASN A 158 -5.87 -1.06 20.45
C ASN A 158 -6.39 -2.13 21.40
N GLY A 159 -6.71 -3.32 20.92
CA GLY A 159 -7.20 -4.45 21.70
C GLY A 159 -6.29 -4.83 22.89
N PRO A 160 -4.93 -4.99 22.71
CA PRO A 160 -4.04 -5.39 23.80
C PRO A 160 -3.97 -4.43 24.97
N THR A 161 -4.28 -3.17 24.83
CA THR A 161 -4.20 -2.17 25.90
C THR A 161 -5.51 -1.98 26.68
N ASN A 162 -6.54 -2.77 26.37
CA ASN A 162 -7.86 -2.71 27.02
C ASN A 162 -8.13 -3.89 27.97
N TYR A 163 -7.11 -4.55 28.46
CA TYR A 163 -7.22 -5.59 29.49
C TYR A 163 -6.96 -5.02 30.87
#